data_8ac882ada39f26f9a5f6a2d351c29a43
#
_entry.id   8ac882ada39f26f9a5f6a2d351c29a43
#
_cell.length_a   1.000
_cell.length_b   1.000
_cell.length_c   1.000
_cell.angle_alpha   90.00
_cell.angle_beta   90.00
_cell.angle_gamma   90.00
#
_symmetry.space_group_name_H-M   'P 1'
#
loop_
_entity.id
_entity.type
_entity.pdbx_description
1 polymer ?
#
loop_
_entity_poly.entity_id
_entity_poly.type
_entity_poly.pdbx_seq_one_letter_code
_entity_poly.pdbx_strand_id
1 'polypeptide(L)'
;MKNKIRIFTYLPNPRIWKALIAADLTKVKLDIRADKPKNLSNWLWDFDARPLKEKSLNDNLLIKGTKGFSNVLSKTKKFLTLNPYGNVPVAFNSSGSIGIFESNSILRLVARIGENEINLYGRNNFIKSRIDSFLDTSLVFGCTTQPYLLALSSKKKISKAI
;
A
#
# COMPACT_ATOMS: atom_id res chain seq x y z
N MET A 1 19.05 8.19 13.04
CA MET A 1 17.76 7.50 13.29
C MET A 1 17.51 6.56 12.11
N LYS A 2 17.42 5.22 12.35
CA LYS A 2 17.12 4.26 11.26
C LYS A 2 15.78 4.64 10.64
N ASN A 3 15.75 4.75 9.32
CA ASN A 3 14.58 5.13 8.53
C ASN A 3 13.39 4.20 8.84
N LYS A 4 12.50 4.65 9.70
CA LYS A 4 11.28 3.91 10.01
C LYS A 4 10.29 4.12 8.87
N ILE A 5 9.91 3.05 8.19
CA ILE A 5 8.86 3.07 7.17
C ILE A 5 7.55 2.71 7.86
N ARG A 6 6.55 3.57 7.76
CA ARG A 6 5.20 3.28 8.19
C ARG A 6 4.36 2.88 6.99
N ILE A 7 3.64 1.77 7.09
CA ILE A 7 2.76 1.29 6.02
C ILE A 7 1.34 1.23 6.57
N PHE A 8 0.42 1.93 5.91
CA PHE A 8 -1.00 1.81 6.16
C PHE A 8 -1.64 0.91 5.09
N THR A 9 -2.37 -0.11 5.54
CA THR A 9 -2.96 -1.12 4.68
C THR A 9 -4.11 -1.85 5.39
N TYR A 10 -4.78 -2.77 4.69
CA TYR A 10 -5.58 -3.80 5.32
C TYR A 10 -4.79 -5.12 5.39
N LEU A 11 -5.20 -6.05 6.27
CA LEU A 11 -4.61 -7.38 6.36
C LEU A 11 -5.73 -8.44 6.43
N PRO A 12 -5.54 -9.59 5.75
CA PRO A 12 -4.42 -9.93 4.87
C PRO A 12 -4.48 -9.14 3.55
N ASN A 13 -3.33 -8.70 3.04
CA ASN A 13 -3.23 -8.03 1.75
C ASN A 13 -2.05 -8.60 0.94
N PRO A 14 -2.30 -9.41 -0.10
CA PRO A 14 -1.23 -9.99 -0.92
C PRO A 14 -0.30 -8.96 -1.56
N ARG A 15 -0.80 -7.75 -1.84
CA ARG A 15 0.00 -6.69 -2.45
C ARG A 15 1.15 -6.22 -1.54
N ILE A 16 1.00 -6.34 -0.21
CA ILE A 16 2.05 -5.91 0.73
C ILE A 16 2.98 -7.05 1.15
N TRP A 17 2.60 -8.32 0.97
CA TRP A 17 3.42 -9.46 1.39
C TRP A 17 4.83 -9.41 0.83
N LYS A 18 5.00 -9.03 -0.44
CA LYS A 18 6.33 -8.89 -1.05
C LYS A 18 7.23 -7.88 -0.32
N ALA A 19 6.66 -6.77 0.17
CA ALA A 19 7.42 -5.78 0.94
C ALA A 19 7.72 -6.30 2.36
N LEU A 20 6.83 -7.08 2.98
CA LEU A 20 7.07 -7.73 4.27
C LEU A 20 8.19 -8.77 4.16
N ILE A 21 8.17 -9.60 3.11
CA ILE A 21 9.23 -10.60 2.85
C ILE A 21 10.57 -9.88 2.60
N ALA A 22 10.58 -8.83 1.77
CA ALA A 22 11.79 -8.05 1.53
C ALA A 22 12.34 -7.42 2.83
N ALA A 23 11.46 -6.90 3.69
CA ALA A 23 11.83 -6.31 4.97
C ALA A 23 12.43 -7.35 5.93
N ASP A 24 11.88 -8.56 5.96
CA ASP A 24 12.45 -9.65 6.77
C ASP A 24 13.84 -10.06 6.29
N LEU A 25 14.01 -10.22 4.97
CA LEU A 25 15.30 -10.57 4.37
C LEU A 25 16.35 -9.47 4.59
N THR A 26 15.97 -8.21 4.51
CA THR A 26 16.87 -7.05 4.61
C THR A 26 16.95 -6.46 6.02
N LYS A 27 16.26 -7.06 7.00
CA LYS A 27 16.19 -6.59 8.39
C LYS A 27 15.67 -5.14 8.53
N VAL A 28 14.95 -4.65 7.55
CA VAL A 28 14.29 -3.33 7.59
C VAL A 28 13.08 -3.39 8.53
N LYS A 29 13.02 -2.47 9.49
CA LYS A 29 11.90 -2.39 10.42
C LYS A 29 10.73 -1.60 9.82
N LEU A 30 9.58 -2.24 9.76
CA LEU A 30 8.32 -1.63 9.30
C LEU A 30 7.40 -1.33 10.50
N ASP A 31 6.69 -0.19 10.43
CA ASP A 31 5.57 0.14 11.31
C ASP A 31 4.27 -0.11 10.53
N ILE A 32 3.67 -1.26 10.75
CA ILE A 32 2.45 -1.64 10.03
C ILE A 32 1.23 -1.13 10.78
N ARG A 33 0.42 -0.30 10.11
CA ARG A 33 -0.87 0.19 10.55
C ARG A 33 -1.94 -0.51 9.72
N ALA A 34 -2.66 -1.44 10.33
CA ALA A 34 -3.59 -2.27 9.56
C ALA A 34 -4.71 -2.86 10.42
N ASP A 35 -5.80 -3.16 9.74
CA ASP A 35 -6.92 -3.92 10.28
C ASP A 35 -7.60 -4.70 9.14
N LYS A 36 -8.63 -5.49 9.46
CA LYS A 36 -9.46 -6.14 8.45
C LYS A 36 -10.14 -5.08 7.55
N PRO A 37 -10.37 -5.37 6.26
CA PRO A 37 -10.95 -4.38 5.33
C PRO A 37 -12.22 -3.71 5.86
N LYS A 38 -13.13 -4.49 6.47
CA LYS A 38 -14.40 -4.00 7.01
C LYS A 38 -14.23 -3.01 8.18
N ASN A 39 -13.13 -3.07 8.90
CA ASN A 39 -12.88 -2.23 10.07
C ASN A 39 -12.24 -0.89 9.70
N LEU A 40 -11.65 -0.76 8.51
CA LEU A 40 -10.95 0.46 8.09
C LEU A 40 -11.86 1.67 7.89
N SER A 41 -13.17 1.49 7.83
CA SER A 41 -14.15 2.59 7.90
C SER A 41 -14.18 3.29 9.26
N ASN A 42 -13.69 2.61 10.31
CA ASN A 42 -13.57 3.14 11.67
C ASN A 42 -12.17 3.68 11.97
N TRP A 43 -11.36 3.90 10.93
CA TRP A 43 -10.01 4.43 11.05
C TRP A 43 -9.91 5.85 10.47
N LEU A 44 -9.06 6.67 11.07
CA LEU A 44 -8.56 7.87 10.44
C LEU A 44 -7.50 7.48 9.42
N TRP A 45 -7.73 7.81 8.16
CA TRP A 45 -6.76 7.61 7.07
C TRP A 45 -5.84 8.82 7.00
N ASP A 46 -4.69 8.68 7.61
CA ASP A 46 -3.63 9.69 7.70
C ASP A 46 -2.26 8.99 7.63
N PHE A 47 -1.16 9.78 7.64
CA PHE A 47 0.19 9.21 7.69
C PHE A 47 0.44 8.38 8.97
N ASP A 48 -0.22 8.71 10.08
CA ASP A 48 -0.19 7.96 11.34
C ASP A 48 -1.47 7.14 11.59
N ALA A 49 -2.07 6.64 10.52
CA ALA A 49 -3.35 5.94 10.52
C ALA A 49 -3.63 5.17 11.82
N ARG A 50 -4.83 5.36 12.37
CA ARG A 50 -5.24 4.81 13.66
C ARG A 50 -6.77 4.66 13.75
N PRO A 51 -7.27 3.79 14.63
CA PRO A 51 -8.70 3.75 14.93
C PRO A 51 -9.22 5.11 15.40
N LEU A 52 -10.40 5.49 14.92
CA LEU A 52 -11.09 6.69 15.39
C LEU A 52 -11.59 6.45 16.81
N LYS A 53 -11.19 7.30 17.75
CA LYS A 53 -11.74 7.33 19.13
C LYS A 53 -13.07 8.06 19.16
N GLU A 54 -13.18 9.14 18.37
CA GLU A 54 -14.39 9.93 18.13
C GLU A 54 -14.39 10.40 16.68
N LYS A 55 -15.54 10.64 16.08
CA LYS A 55 -15.63 11.26 14.75
C LYS A 55 -15.34 12.76 14.87
N SER A 56 -14.09 13.11 15.04
CA SER A 56 -13.65 14.50 14.86
C SER A 56 -13.74 14.85 13.37
N LEU A 57 -14.60 15.81 13.04
CA LEU A 57 -14.95 16.17 11.66
C LEU A 57 -14.07 17.33 11.12
N ASN A 58 -13.29 18.01 11.95
CA ASN A 58 -12.74 19.33 11.62
C ASN A 58 -11.68 19.34 10.49
N ASP A 59 -10.95 18.23 10.25
CA ASP A 59 -9.97 18.13 9.17
C ASP A 59 -10.17 16.91 8.26
N ASN A 60 -11.27 16.20 8.44
CA ASN A 60 -11.51 14.94 7.76
C ASN A 60 -12.49 15.12 6.60
N LEU A 61 -12.15 14.55 5.46
CA LEU A 61 -13.06 14.37 4.35
C LEU A 61 -13.73 13.00 4.45
N LEU A 62 -15.06 13.00 4.51
CA LEU A 62 -15.85 11.77 4.42
C LEU A 62 -16.03 11.43 2.94
N ILE A 63 -15.31 10.42 2.49
CA ILE A 63 -15.27 10.02 1.09
C ILE A 63 -15.82 8.60 0.96
N LYS A 64 -16.72 8.38 0.02
CA LYS A 64 -17.18 7.03 -0.33
C LYS A 64 -15.99 6.16 -0.71
N GLY A 65 -15.91 4.98 -0.15
CA GLY A 65 -14.83 4.04 -0.42
C GLY A 65 -14.79 3.60 -1.88
N THR A 66 -13.59 3.24 -2.33
CA THR A 66 -13.32 2.75 -3.69
C THR A 66 -12.49 1.48 -3.63
N LYS A 67 -12.42 0.74 -4.74
CA LYS A 67 -11.53 -0.43 -4.88
C LYS A 67 -11.67 -1.45 -3.74
N GLY A 68 -12.91 -1.85 -3.43
CA GLY A 68 -13.20 -2.88 -2.43
C GLY A 68 -13.65 -2.36 -1.06
N PHE A 69 -13.73 -1.05 -0.89
CA PHE A 69 -14.34 -0.43 0.29
C PHE A 69 -15.74 0.09 -0.05
N SER A 70 -16.77 -0.42 0.63
CA SER A 70 -18.16 -0.01 0.41
C SER A 70 -18.61 1.14 1.32
N ASN A 71 -17.93 1.32 2.45
CA ASN A 71 -18.29 2.29 3.47
C ASN A 71 -17.65 3.66 3.22
N VAL A 72 -18.20 4.69 3.87
CA VAL A 72 -17.59 6.01 3.92
C VAL A 72 -16.31 5.94 4.76
N LEU A 73 -15.24 6.56 4.26
CA LEU A 73 -13.92 6.57 4.85
C LEU A 73 -13.56 7.98 5.31
N SER A 74 -12.98 8.10 6.49
CA SER A 74 -12.49 9.37 7.04
C SER A 74 -11.03 9.56 6.65
N LYS A 75 -10.77 10.49 5.71
CA LYS A 75 -9.43 10.79 5.19
C LYS A 75 -9.03 12.22 5.53
N THR A 76 -7.77 12.46 5.90
CA THR A 76 -7.27 13.84 6.06
C THR A 76 -6.91 14.45 4.71
N LYS A 77 -6.96 15.77 4.61
CA LYS A 77 -6.45 16.50 3.43
C LYS A 77 -4.97 16.17 3.19
N LYS A 78 -4.17 16.11 4.26
CA LYS A 78 -2.76 15.74 4.21
C LYS A 78 -2.55 14.35 3.61
N PHE A 79 -3.34 13.37 4.02
CA PHE A 79 -3.29 12.02 3.45
C PHE A 79 -3.51 12.04 1.93
N LEU A 80 -4.50 12.78 1.46
CA LEU A 80 -4.83 12.87 0.03
C LEU A 80 -3.77 13.65 -0.78
N THR A 81 -3.13 14.65 -0.17
CA THR A 81 -1.98 15.33 -0.80
C THR A 81 -0.80 14.38 -0.99
N LEU A 82 -0.52 13.53 0.00
CA LEU A 82 0.60 12.58 -0.01
C LEU A 82 0.31 11.30 -0.78
N ASN A 83 -0.95 10.96 -0.95
CA ASN A 83 -1.45 9.81 -1.68
C ASN A 83 -2.70 10.23 -2.50
N PRO A 84 -2.53 10.81 -3.67
CA PRO A 84 -3.64 11.35 -4.47
C PRO A 84 -4.71 10.32 -4.84
N TYR A 85 -4.33 9.04 -4.96
CA TYR A 85 -5.29 7.97 -5.21
C TYR A 85 -6.14 7.62 -3.98
N GLY A 86 -5.73 8.06 -2.79
CA GLY A 86 -6.47 7.83 -1.56
C GLY A 86 -6.72 6.36 -1.24
N ASN A 87 -5.91 5.46 -1.76
CA ASN A 87 -6.03 4.00 -1.60
C ASN A 87 -4.94 3.43 -0.68
N VAL A 88 -5.01 2.14 -0.42
CA VAL A 88 -4.02 1.36 0.33
C VAL A 88 -3.59 0.13 -0.47
N PRO A 89 -2.34 -0.34 -0.31
CA PRO A 89 -1.33 0.09 0.65
C PRO A 89 -0.67 1.42 0.28
N VAL A 90 -0.26 2.17 1.30
CA VAL A 90 0.55 3.38 1.16
C VAL A 90 1.61 3.38 2.26
N ALA A 91 2.82 3.82 1.94
CA ALA A 91 3.90 3.97 2.90
C ALA A 91 4.24 5.45 3.14
N PHE A 92 4.76 5.75 4.33
CA PHE A 92 5.18 7.08 4.72
C PHE A 92 6.55 7.03 5.38
N ASN A 93 7.32 8.10 5.22
CA ASN A 93 8.50 8.31 6.03
C ASN A 93 8.10 8.64 7.48
N SER A 94 9.06 8.65 8.39
CA SER A 94 8.81 8.85 9.83
C SER A 94 8.16 10.19 10.19
N SER A 95 8.40 11.24 9.40
CA SER A 95 7.81 12.57 9.60
C SER A 95 6.42 12.72 8.96
N GLY A 96 5.98 11.78 8.13
CA GLY A 96 4.75 11.91 7.37
C GLY A 96 4.77 13.09 6.39
N SER A 97 5.93 13.36 5.79
CA SER A 97 6.11 14.41 4.77
C SER A 97 6.18 13.85 3.35
N ILE A 98 6.41 12.53 3.20
CA ILE A 98 6.49 11.84 1.91
C ILE A 98 5.59 10.64 1.97
N GLY A 99 4.64 10.55 1.02
CA GLY A 99 3.81 9.38 0.78
C GLY A 99 4.32 8.59 -0.42
N ILE A 100 4.30 7.26 -0.33
CA ILE A 100 4.70 6.34 -1.39
C ILE A 100 3.54 5.39 -1.60
N PHE A 101 2.92 5.51 -2.74
CA PHE A 101 1.82 4.67 -3.18
C PHE A 101 2.31 3.69 -4.25
N GLU A 102 1.48 2.73 -4.63
CA GLU A 102 1.79 1.54 -5.40
C GLU A 102 2.69 0.53 -4.67
N SER A 103 2.21 -0.69 -4.60
CA SER A 103 2.87 -1.75 -3.81
C SER A 103 4.27 -2.11 -4.31
N ASN A 104 4.54 -1.95 -5.62
CA ASN A 104 5.88 -2.16 -6.17
C ASN A 104 6.85 -1.06 -5.78
N SER A 105 6.38 0.20 -5.66
CA SER A 105 7.19 1.30 -5.16
C SER A 105 7.53 1.14 -3.68
N ILE A 106 6.59 0.62 -2.87
CA ILE A 106 6.84 0.29 -1.47
C ILE A 106 7.90 -0.83 -1.37
N LEU A 107 7.81 -1.86 -2.20
CA LEU A 107 8.83 -2.92 -2.27
C LEU A 107 10.21 -2.36 -2.64
N ARG A 108 10.30 -1.50 -3.67
CA ARG A 108 11.56 -0.85 -4.07
C ARG A 108 12.15 -0.03 -2.93
N LEU A 109 11.33 0.71 -2.19
CA LEU A 109 11.79 1.47 -1.02
C LEU A 109 12.42 0.58 0.03
N VAL A 110 11.74 -0.52 0.41
CA VAL A 110 12.27 -1.47 1.39
C VAL A 110 13.59 -2.06 0.93
N ALA A 111 13.67 -2.49 -0.33
CA ALA A 111 14.88 -3.08 -0.90
C ALA A 111 16.06 -2.07 -0.94
N ARG A 112 15.79 -0.79 -1.24
CA ARG A 112 16.83 0.27 -1.22
C ARG A 112 17.34 0.58 0.18
N ILE A 113 16.44 0.64 1.17
CA ILE A 113 16.82 0.90 2.56
C ILE A 113 17.63 -0.27 3.14
N GLY A 114 17.31 -1.49 2.74
CA GLY A 114 17.99 -2.70 3.18
C GLY A 114 19.19 -3.12 2.32
N GLU A 115 19.67 -2.26 1.41
CA GLU A 115 20.72 -2.57 0.44
C GLU A 115 22.03 -3.06 1.08
N ASN A 116 22.35 -2.57 2.28
CA ASN A 116 23.57 -2.95 3.00
C ASN A 116 23.51 -4.38 3.58
N GLU A 117 22.32 -4.93 3.79
CA GLU A 117 22.14 -6.29 4.31
C GLU A 117 22.13 -7.29 3.16
N ILE A 118 21.20 -7.12 2.25
CA ILE A 118 21.09 -7.93 1.02
C ILE A 118 20.70 -7.00 -0.12
N ASN A 119 21.45 -7.05 -1.21
CA ASN A 119 21.19 -6.22 -2.37
C ASN A 119 20.06 -6.80 -3.25
N LEU A 120 18.82 -6.76 -2.73
CA LEU A 120 17.63 -7.26 -3.43
C LEU A 120 17.29 -6.43 -4.68
N TYR A 121 17.69 -5.15 -4.74
CA TYR A 121 17.36 -4.29 -5.87
C TYR A 121 18.43 -4.28 -6.97
N GLY A 122 19.52 -5.07 -6.78
CA GLY A 122 20.58 -5.19 -7.78
C GLY A 122 21.73 -4.19 -7.59
N ARG A 123 22.91 -4.60 -8.04
CA ARG A 123 24.18 -3.90 -7.78
C ARG A 123 24.46 -2.72 -8.72
N ASN A 124 23.86 -2.71 -9.88
CA ASN A 124 24.08 -1.66 -10.88
C ASN A 124 22.77 -1.25 -11.57
N ASN A 125 22.80 -0.18 -12.33
CA ASN A 125 21.63 0.41 -12.95
C ASN A 125 20.94 -0.54 -13.96
N PHE A 126 21.69 -1.35 -14.70
CA PHE A 126 21.11 -2.33 -15.64
C PHE A 126 20.30 -3.39 -14.91
N ILE A 127 20.84 -3.95 -13.83
CA ILE A 127 20.13 -4.94 -13.02
C ILE A 127 18.92 -4.30 -12.33
N LYS A 128 19.06 -3.08 -11.79
CA LYS A 128 17.93 -2.33 -11.21
C LYS A 128 16.81 -2.14 -12.25
N SER A 129 17.14 -1.68 -13.45
CA SER A 129 16.18 -1.49 -14.54
C SER A 129 15.54 -2.82 -15.00
N ARG A 130 16.31 -3.91 -14.99
CA ARG A 130 15.77 -5.23 -15.29
C ARG A 130 14.73 -5.67 -14.25
N ILE A 131 15.02 -5.45 -12.97
CA ILE A 131 14.07 -5.70 -11.87
C ILE A 131 12.83 -4.83 -12.03
N ASP A 132 13.00 -3.54 -12.36
CA ASP A 132 11.88 -2.63 -12.61
C ASP A 132 10.98 -3.11 -13.74
N SER A 133 11.54 -3.62 -14.84
CA SER A 133 10.77 -4.17 -15.94
C SER A 133 9.84 -5.31 -15.49
N PHE A 134 10.31 -6.21 -14.63
CA PHE A 134 9.47 -7.27 -14.06
C PHE A 134 8.41 -6.72 -13.10
N LEU A 135 8.77 -5.76 -12.27
CA LEU A 135 7.83 -5.16 -11.32
C LEU A 135 6.71 -4.40 -12.05
N ASP A 136 7.04 -3.67 -13.10
CA ASP A 136 6.06 -2.93 -13.89
C ASP A 136 5.15 -3.88 -14.67
N THR A 137 5.70 -4.94 -15.29
CA THR A 137 4.92 -6.01 -15.93
C THR A 137 3.99 -6.69 -14.90
N SER A 138 4.47 -6.96 -13.68
CA SER A 138 3.65 -7.58 -12.65
C SER A 138 2.50 -6.67 -12.19
N LEU A 139 2.66 -5.36 -12.25
CA LEU A 139 1.58 -4.41 -11.96
C LEU A 139 0.48 -4.47 -13.01
N VAL A 140 0.86 -4.44 -14.29
CA VAL A 140 -0.08 -4.57 -15.42
C VAL A 140 -0.83 -5.90 -15.33
N PHE A 141 -0.12 -7.00 -15.15
CA PHE A 141 -0.72 -8.32 -14.97
C PHE A 141 -1.71 -8.35 -13.81
N GLY A 142 -1.32 -7.81 -12.64
CA GLY A 142 -2.18 -7.73 -11.47
C GLY A 142 -3.44 -6.90 -11.69
N CYS A 143 -3.33 -5.78 -12.41
CA CYS A 143 -4.48 -4.93 -12.75
C CYS A 143 -5.44 -5.63 -13.72
N THR A 144 -4.93 -6.41 -14.66
CA THR A 144 -5.72 -7.15 -15.65
C THR A 144 -6.42 -8.37 -15.03
N THR A 145 -5.74 -9.08 -14.12
CA THR A 145 -6.28 -10.33 -13.54
C THR A 145 -7.19 -10.08 -12.33
N GLN A 146 -7.00 -8.97 -11.59
CA GLN A 146 -7.76 -8.70 -10.38
C GLN A 146 -9.29 -8.64 -10.58
N PRO A 147 -9.85 -8.02 -11.64
CA PRO A 147 -11.29 -8.02 -11.87
C PRO A 147 -11.86 -9.45 -12.02
N TYR A 148 -11.12 -10.31 -12.70
CA TYR A 148 -11.48 -11.72 -12.87
C TYR A 148 -11.52 -12.46 -11.53
N LEU A 149 -10.46 -12.32 -10.71
CA LEU A 149 -10.37 -12.95 -9.39
C LEU A 149 -11.47 -12.46 -8.44
N LEU A 150 -11.80 -11.16 -8.49
CA LEU A 150 -12.87 -10.58 -7.69
C LEU A 150 -14.25 -11.09 -8.15
N ALA A 151 -14.46 -11.25 -9.45
CA ALA A 151 -15.70 -11.81 -10.00
C ALA A 151 -15.88 -13.28 -9.55
N LEU A 152 -14.83 -14.08 -9.60
CA LEU A 152 -14.84 -15.46 -9.10
C LEU A 152 -15.20 -15.52 -7.61
N SER A 153 -14.53 -14.70 -6.79
CA SER A 153 -14.74 -14.71 -5.34
C SER A 153 -16.15 -14.26 -4.94
N SER A 154 -16.78 -13.40 -5.74
CA SER A 154 -18.12 -12.88 -5.49
C SER A 154 -19.25 -13.71 -6.15
N LYS A 155 -18.91 -14.83 -6.78
CA LYS A 155 -19.84 -15.66 -7.59
C LYS A 155 -20.61 -14.87 -8.67
N LYS A 156 -20.06 -13.74 -9.11
CA LYS A 156 -20.63 -12.96 -10.21
C LYS A 156 -20.33 -13.63 -11.54
N LYS A 157 -21.27 -13.52 -12.51
CA LYS A 157 -21.02 -13.94 -13.90
C LYS A 157 -19.83 -13.14 -14.44
N ILE A 158 -18.83 -13.85 -14.92
CA ILE A 158 -17.69 -13.24 -15.62
C ILE A 158 -18.18 -12.83 -16.99
N SER A 159 -18.20 -11.54 -17.30
CA SER A 159 -18.46 -11.09 -18.66
C SER A 159 -17.32 -11.52 -19.57
N LYS A 160 -17.64 -12.03 -20.76
CA LYS A 160 -16.65 -12.41 -21.78
C LYS A 160 -15.96 -11.21 -22.45
N ALA A 161 -16.13 -10.02 -21.93
CA ALA A 161 -15.50 -8.81 -22.46
C ALA A 161 -14.12 -8.64 -21.80
N ILE A 162 -13.14 -9.26 -22.38
CA ILE A 162 -11.72 -8.89 -22.32
C ILE A 162 -11.32 -8.52 -23.73
#